data_a4beb8e65e4691028e44ce250ea0a6cb
#
_entry.id   a4beb8e65e4691028e44ce250ea0a6cb
#
_cell.length_a   1.000
_cell.length_b   1.000
_cell.length_c   1.000
_cell.angle_alpha   90.00
_cell.angle_beta   90.00
_cell.angle_gamma   90.00
#
_symmetry.space_group_name_H-M   'P 1'
#
loop_
_entity.id
_entity.type
_entity.pdbx_description
1 polymer ?
#
loop_
_entity_poly.entity_id
_entity_poly.type
_entity_poly.pdbx_seq_one_letter_code
_entity_poly.pdbx_strand_id
1 'polypeptide(L)'
;LDPPRGADDPWILLARLAIHFKKRELVEAEHYLDLLIERYPEATLCCFVQKDLPEGEFSRLNVLPYSEDELIIAIAEATVLLQEGNDLIGRGVLGRWLADQVRARDPKTVELAEKELQMQANALFASADSFPGGSDFPDGSVDSGPVGPRPSGPRIDGPNNPHSGGDAE
;
A
#
# COMPACT_ATOMS: atom_id res chain seq x y z
N LEU A 1 7.07 26.55 15.91
CA LEU A 1 8.21 25.86 15.27
C LEU A 1 8.42 24.60 16.08
N ASP A 2 8.05 23.45 15.50
CA ASP A 2 8.33 22.18 16.12
C ASP A 2 9.84 21.99 16.29
N PRO A 3 10.31 21.39 17.39
CA PRO A 3 11.72 21.11 17.57
C PRO A 3 12.20 20.18 16.44
N PRO A 4 13.47 20.27 16.04
CA PRO A 4 14.00 19.35 15.03
C PRO A 4 13.81 17.90 15.51
N ARG A 5 13.27 17.05 14.65
CA ARG A 5 13.02 15.63 14.94
C ARG A 5 14.36 14.96 15.30
N GLY A 6 14.35 14.22 16.41
CA GLY A 6 15.56 13.54 16.90
C GLY A 6 15.88 12.28 16.11
N ALA A 7 17.04 11.68 16.42
CA ALA A 7 17.50 10.46 15.77
C ALA A 7 16.57 9.25 16.01
N ASP A 8 15.78 9.29 17.09
CA ASP A 8 14.86 8.21 17.51
C ASP A 8 13.44 8.39 16.94
N ASP A 9 13.21 9.39 16.10
CA ASP A 9 11.94 9.63 15.42
C ASP A 9 11.62 8.45 14.47
N PRO A 10 10.39 7.87 14.50
CA PRO A 10 10.07 6.68 13.71
C PRO A 10 10.18 6.93 12.21
N TRP A 11 9.86 8.14 11.73
CA TRP A 11 10.03 8.52 10.33
C TRP A 11 11.50 8.52 9.91
N ILE A 12 12.37 9.04 10.77
CA ILE A 12 13.80 9.11 10.49
C ILE A 12 14.42 7.72 10.52
N LEU A 13 14.06 6.88 11.49
CA LEU A 13 14.54 5.50 11.56
C LEU A 13 14.08 4.69 10.35
N LEU A 14 12.81 4.77 9.98
CA LEU A 14 12.26 4.07 8.82
C LEU A 14 12.86 4.58 7.50
N ALA A 15 13.04 5.89 7.37
CA ALA A 15 13.68 6.47 6.18
C ALA A 15 15.14 6.02 6.03
N ARG A 16 15.91 6.00 7.10
CA ARG A 16 17.29 5.51 7.09
C ARG A 16 17.36 4.03 6.75
N LEU A 17 16.53 3.20 7.37
CA LEU A 17 16.38 1.79 7.02
C LEU A 17 16.16 1.62 5.52
N ALA A 18 15.17 2.32 4.96
CA ALA A 18 14.83 2.22 3.53
C ALA A 18 15.98 2.69 2.62
N ILE A 19 16.67 3.79 2.98
CA ILE A 19 17.81 4.31 2.22
C ILE A 19 18.95 3.29 2.18
N HIS A 20 19.33 2.72 3.34
CA HIS A 20 20.42 1.74 3.41
C HIS A 20 20.05 0.45 2.69
N PHE A 21 18.80 0.00 2.82
CA PHE A 21 18.31 -1.14 2.04
C PHE A 21 18.42 -0.90 0.52
N LYS A 22 17.98 0.25 0.02
CA LYS A 22 18.09 0.62 -1.41
C LYS A 22 19.53 0.70 -1.89
N LYS A 23 20.46 1.10 -1.04
CA LYS A 23 21.91 1.11 -1.32
C LYS A 23 22.55 -0.27 -1.22
N ARG A 24 21.84 -1.32 -0.81
CA ARG A 24 22.37 -2.65 -0.53
C ARG A 24 23.31 -2.72 0.69
N GLU A 25 23.24 -1.75 1.56
CA GLU A 25 23.96 -1.66 2.83
C GLU A 25 23.09 -2.36 3.90
N LEU A 26 22.98 -3.71 3.81
CA LEU A 26 22.00 -4.46 4.58
C LEU A 26 22.29 -4.47 6.08
N VAL A 27 23.54 -4.44 6.48
CA VAL A 27 23.95 -4.39 7.89
C VAL A 27 23.47 -3.10 8.56
N GLU A 28 23.60 -1.98 7.86
CA GLU A 28 23.11 -0.69 8.31
C GLU A 28 21.58 -0.64 8.33
N ALA A 29 20.94 -1.25 7.34
CA ALA A 29 19.48 -1.35 7.33
C ALA A 29 18.95 -2.18 8.51
N GLU A 30 19.60 -3.31 8.84
CA GLU A 30 19.28 -4.13 10.01
C GLU A 30 19.51 -3.37 11.31
N HIS A 31 20.59 -2.59 11.42
CA HIS A 31 20.85 -1.74 12.58
C HIS A 31 19.70 -0.75 12.83
N TYR A 32 19.19 -0.07 11.80
CA TYR A 32 18.05 0.84 11.96
C TYR A 32 16.75 0.12 12.29
N LEU A 33 16.57 -1.11 11.83
CA LEU A 33 15.46 -1.96 12.25
C LEU A 33 15.57 -2.32 13.75
N ASP A 34 16.76 -2.69 14.21
CA ASP A 34 16.99 -3.01 15.63
C ASP A 34 16.70 -1.81 16.53
N LEU A 35 17.14 -0.61 16.14
CA LEU A 35 16.82 0.63 16.85
C LEU A 35 15.31 0.90 16.88
N LEU A 36 14.61 0.63 15.78
CA LEU A 36 13.16 0.79 15.70
C LEU A 36 12.44 -0.15 16.67
N ILE A 37 12.83 -1.43 16.69
CA ILE A 37 12.26 -2.46 17.58
C ILE A 37 12.60 -2.16 19.06
N GLU A 38 13.81 -1.71 19.35
CA GLU A 38 14.20 -1.34 20.72
C GLU A 38 13.41 -0.13 21.23
N ARG A 39 13.17 0.85 20.36
CA ARG A 39 12.51 2.10 20.73
C ARG A 39 10.99 1.97 20.81
N TYR A 40 10.39 1.14 19.95
CA TYR A 40 8.96 0.97 19.81
C TYR A 40 8.58 -0.51 20.01
N PRO A 41 7.96 -0.88 21.13
CA PRO A 41 7.61 -2.28 21.42
C PRO A 41 6.73 -2.95 20.36
N GLU A 42 5.83 -2.19 19.72
CA GLU A 42 4.94 -2.72 18.67
C GLU A 42 5.56 -2.71 17.26
N ALA A 43 6.83 -2.27 17.12
CA ALA A 43 7.48 -2.17 15.82
C ALA A 43 7.51 -3.51 15.07
N THR A 44 7.72 -4.63 15.77
CA THR A 44 7.71 -5.96 15.16
C THR A 44 6.37 -6.23 14.47
N LEU A 45 5.26 -6.00 15.16
CA LEU A 45 3.91 -6.21 14.63
C LEU A 45 3.63 -5.25 13.46
N CYS A 46 3.90 -3.96 13.65
CA CYS A 46 3.68 -2.94 12.62
C CYS A 46 4.49 -3.20 11.35
N CYS A 47 5.79 -3.54 11.49
CA CYS A 47 6.67 -3.86 10.37
C CYS A 47 6.29 -5.17 9.67
N PHE A 48 5.69 -6.12 10.38
CA PHE A 48 5.21 -7.36 9.78
C PHE A 48 3.88 -7.17 9.05
N VAL A 49 2.89 -6.55 9.70
CA VAL A 49 1.53 -6.37 9.13
C VAL A 49 1.54 -5.38 7.98
N GLN A 50 2.32 -4.29 8.08
CA GLN A 50 2.43 -3.23 7.07
C GLN A 50 1.05 -2.73 6.63
N LYS A 51 0.19 -2.48 7.61
CA LYS A 51 -1.18 -2.08 7.37
C LYS A 51 -1.22 -0.69 6.76
N ASP A 52 -1.95 -0.57 5.66
CA ASP A 52 -2.33 0.71 5.11
C ASP A 52 -3.46 1.31 5.94
N LEU A 53 -3.47 2.64 6.07
CA LEU A 53 -4.55 3.35 6.74
C LEU A 53 -5.49 3.97 5.69
N PRO A 54 -6.81 4.01 5.95
CA PRO A 54 -7.76 4.61 5.04
C PRO A 54 -7.40 6.05 4.70
N GLU A 55 -7.54 6.43 3.42
CA GLU A 55 -7.28 7.79 2.96
C GLU A 55 -8.08 8.83 3.78
N GLY A 56 -7.40 9.90 4.18
CA GLY A 56 -7.99 11.04 4.86
C GLY A 56 -8.11 10.93 6.38
N GLU A 57 -7.78 9.80 6.99
CA GLU A 57 -7.76 9.71 8.46
C GLU A 57 -6.57 10.43 9.08
N PHE A 58 -5.43 10.45 8.40
CA PHE A 58 -4.17 11.01 8.90
C PHE A 58 -4.19 12.51 9.18
N SER A 59 -4.83 13.30 8.34
CA SER A 59 -4.85 14.75 8.49
C SER A 59 -5.57 15.23 9.75
N ARG A 60 -6.25 14.32 10.46
CA ARG A 60 -7.03 14.60 11.67
C ARG A 60 -6.45 13.97 12.93
N LEU A 61 -5.45 13.10 12.80
CA LEU A 61 -4.83 12.44 13.95
C LEU A 61 -3.82 13.39 14.60
N ASN A 62 -4.11 13.76 15.84
CA ASN A 62 -3.17 14.49 16.67
C ASN A 62 -2.41 13.47 17.53
N VAL A 63 -1.35 12.90 16.95
CA VAL A 63 -0.52 11.90 17.63
C VAL A 63 0.62 12.56 18.39
N LEU A 64 1.00 11.94 19.50
CA LEU A 64 2.14 12.39 20.28
C LEU A 64 3.43 12.06 19.53
N PRO A 65 4.38 12.99 19.43
CA PRO A 65 5.70 12.71 18.88
C PRO A 65 6.37 11.55 19.62
N TYR A 66 7.04 10.68 18.87
CA TYR A 66 7.74 9.49 19.39
C TYR A 66 6.82 8.45 20.05
N SER A 67 5.55 8.40 19.66
CA SER A 67 4.59 7.39 20.12
C SER A 67 4.51 6.20 19.16
N GLU A 68 3.90 5.10 19.62
CA GLU A 68 3.55 3.95 18.79
C GLU A 68 2.58 4.34 17.67
N ASP A 69 1.63 5.25 17.95
CA ASP A 69 0.70 5.74 16.94
C ASP A 69 1.44 6.47 15.80
N GLU A 70 2.50 7.23 16.12
CA GLU A 70 3.34 7.87 15.11
C GLU A 70 4.08 6.84 14.25
N LEU A 71 4.55 5.72 14.84
CA LEU A 71 5.15 4.62 14.09
C LEU A 71 4.15 3.97 13.13
N ILE A 72 2.92 3.71 13.58
CA ILE A 72 1.86 3.15 12.72
C ILE A 72 1.63 4.03 11.50
N ILE A 73 1.53 5.34 11.72
CA ILE A 73 1.38 6.33 10.65
C ILE A 73 2.60 6.32 9.72
N ALA A 74 3.81 6.31 10.27
CA ALA A 74 5.03 6.32 9.48
C ALA A 74 5.11 5.09 8.54
N ILE A 75 4.73 3.91 9.03
CA ILE A 75 4.69 2.68 8.23
C ILE A 75 3.60 2.75 7.16
N ALA A 76 2.41 3.23 7.51
CA ALA A 76 1.31 3.37 6.57
C ALA A 76 1.64 4.36 5.43
N GLU A 77 2.24 5.50 5.74
CA GLU A 77 2.69 6.44 4.70
C GLU A 77 3.88 5.93 3.88
N ALA A 78 4.69 5.03 4.45
CA ALA A 78 5.75 4.35 3.72
C ALA A 78 5.23 3.23 2.79
N THR A 79 3.93 2.97 2.72
CA THR A 79 3.31 1.88 1.93
C THR A 79 3.79 1.89 0.48
N VAL A 80 3.92 3.05 -0.15
CA VAL A 80 4.45 3.17 -1.52
C VAL A 80 5.84 2.54 -1.66
N LEU A 81 6.73 2.75 -0.67
CA LEU A 81 8.07 2.15 -0.67
C LEU A 81 8.04 0.67 -0.33
N LEU A 82 7.16 0.26 0.59
CA LEU A 82 7.04 -1.11 1.06
C LEU A 82 6.40 -2.02 0.02
N GLN A 83 5.53 -1.48 -0.83
CA GLN A 83 4.83 -2.21 -1.90
C GLN A 83 5.49 -2.09 -3.27
N GLU A 84 6.58 -1.33 -3.41
CA GLU A 84 7.30 -1.18 -4.68
C GLU A 84 7.76 -2.53 -5.23
N GLY A 85 7.29 -2.89 -6.43
CA GLY A 85 7.54 -4.21 -7.03
C GLY A 85 6.79 -5.35 -6.32
N ASN A 86 5.56 -5.10 -5.90
CA ASN A 86 4.75 -5.99 -5.10
C ASN A 86 4.55 -7.38 -5.70
N ASP A 87 4.33 -8.35 -4.82
CA ASP A 87 3.90 -9.71 -5.14
C ASP A 87 2.36 -9.84 -5.04
N LEU A 88 1.86 -11.09 -5.08
CA LEU A 88 0.44 -11.40 -5.00
C LEU A 88 -0.22 -11.01 -3.66
N ILE A 89 0.56 -10.81 -2.61
CA ILE A 89 0.08 -10.42 -1.28
C ILE A 89 0.32 -8.94 -0.95
N GLY A 90 0.74 -8.15 -1.95
CA GLY A 90 0.87 -6.70 -1.84
C GLY A 90 2.17 -6.19 -1.24
N ARG A 91 3.13 -7.08 -0.89
CA ARG A 91 4.45 -6.66 -0.37
C ARG A 91 5.45 -6.50 -1.50
N GLY A 92 6.14 -5.36 -1.55
CA GLY A 92 7.28 -5.13 -2.41
C GLY A 92 8.56 -5.77 -1.88
N VAL A 93 9.68 -5.51 -2.54
CA VAL A 93 10.99 -6.09 -2.19
C VAL A 93 11.42 -5.68 -0.77
N LEU A 94 11.29 -4.40 -0.43
CA LEU A 94 11.60 -3.89 0.91
C LEU A 94 10.62 -4.44 1.95
N GLY A 95 9.32 -4.45 1.64
CA GLY A 95 8.30 -4.95 2.57
C GLY A 95 8.46 -6.43 2.92
N ARG A 96 8.82 -7.28 1.94
CA ARG A 96 9.14 -8.70 2.19
C ARG A 96 10.39 -8.85 3.06
N TRP A 97 11.46 -8.16 2.69
CA TRP A 97 12.69 -8.20 3.48
C TRP A 97 12.43 -7.78 4.93
N LEU A 98 11.67 -6.71 5.14
CA LEU A 98 11.30 -6.22 6.47
C LEU A 98 10.52 -7.29 7.26
N ALA A 99 9.50 -7.91 6.65
CA ALA A 99 8.72 -8.98 7.26
C ALA A 99 9.59 -10.21 7.62
N ASP A 100 10.55 -10.58 6.76
CA ASP A 100 11.47 -11.69 7.03
C ASP A 100 12.42 -11.36 8.17
N GLN A 101 12.91 -10.13 8.25
CA GLN A 101 13.81 -9.68 9.32
C GLN A 101 13.12 -9.66 10.69
N VAL A 102 11.88 -9.18 10.78
CA VAL A 102 11.13 -9.19 12.05
C VAL A 102 10.73 -10.60 12.45
N ARG A 103 10.38 -11.47 11.49
CA ARG A 103 10.13 -12.90 11.76
C ARG A 103 11.34 -13.61 12.35
N ALA A 104 12.54 -13.31 11.87
CA ALA A 104 13.78 -13.88 12.38
C ALA A 104 14.07 -13.43 13.82
N ARG A 105 13.67 -12.21 14.20
CA ARG A 105 13.90 -11.62 15.53
C ARG A 105 12.85 -12.05 16.55
N ASP A 106 11.58 -12.03 16.17
CA ASP A 106 10.45 -12.38 17.04
C ASP A 106 9.42 -13.25 16.32
N PRO A 107 9.73 -14.55 16.15
CA PRO A 107 8.86 -15.49 15.45
C PRO A 107 7.51 -15.70 16.18
N LYS A 108 7.45 -15.50 17.50
CA LYS A 108 6.21 -15.71 18.26
C LYS A 108 5.17 -14.63 17.97
N THR A 109 5.58 -13.36 17.99
CA THR A 109 4.70 -12.23 17.65
C THR A 109 4.21 -12.34 16.20
N VAL A 110 5.10 -12.72 15.28
CA VAL A 110 4.74 -12.91 13.88
C VAL A 110 3.75 -14.07 13.71
N GLU A 111 3.94 -15.21 14.38
CA GLU A 111 2.98 -16.34 14.31
C GLU A 111 1.59 -15.96 14.84
N LEU A 112 1.52 -15.15 15.90
CA LEU A 112 0.25 -14.65 16.42
C LEU A 112 -0.43 -13.71 15.42
N ALA A 113 0.33 -12.81 14.81
CA ALA A 113 -0.18 -11.89 13.80
C ALA A 113 -0.69 -12.64 12.55
N GLU A 114 0.02 -13.67 12.09
CA GLU A 114 -0.42 -14.51 10.98
C GLU A 114 -1.75 -15.22 11.27
N LYS A 115 -1.91 -15.76 12.47
CA LYS A 115 -3.17 -16.40 12.89
C LYS A 115 -4.33 -15.42 12.93
N GLU A 116 -4.08 -14.21 13.42
CA GLU A 116 -5.09 -13.17 13.48
C GLU A 116 -5.52 -12.71 12.09
N LEU A 117 -4.57 -12.44 11.20
CA LEU A 117 -4.83 -12.10 9.81
C LEU A 117 -5.61 -13.20 9.08
N GLN A 118 -5.28 -14.48 9.33
CA GLN A 118 -6.01 -15.61 8.76
C GLN A 118 -7.44 -15.70 9.28
N MET A 119 -7.67 -15.45 10.56
CA MET A 119 -9.02 -15.43 11.14
C MET A 119 -9.86 -14.29 10.55
N GLN A 120 -9.28 -13.10 10.39
CA GLN A 120 -9.95 -11.96 9.77
C GLN A 120 -10.32 -12.25 8.30
N ALA A 121 -9.40 -12.82 7.53
CA ALA A 121 -9.66 -13.22 6.15
C ALA A 121 -10.82 -14.25 6.07
N ASN A 122 -10.81 -15.28 6.90
CA ASN A 122 -11.86 -16.29 6.94
C ASN A 122 -13.22 -15.70 7.32
N ALA A 123 -13.26 -14.75 8.25
CA ALA A 123 -14.49 -14.07 8.63
C ALA A 123 -15.07 -13.22 7.48
N LEU A 124 -14.22 -12.56 6.70
CA LEU A 124 -14.65 -11.80 5.52
C LEU A 124 -15.23 -12.72 4.43
N PHE A 125 -14.63 -13.87 4.16
CA PHE A 125 -15.15 -14.84 3.20
C PHE A 125 -16.48 -15.44 3.66
N ALA A 126 -16.63 -15.78 4.94
CA ALA A 126 -17.87 -16.30 5.50
C ALA A 126 -19.04 -15.29 5.39
N SER A 127 -18.74 -14.00 5.50
CA SER A 127 -19.72 -12.93 5.34
C SER A 127 -20.15 -12.73 3.88
N ALA A 128 -19.26 -12.98 2.93
CA ALA A 128 -19.55 -12.85 1.50
C ALA A 128 -20.52 -13.92 0.99
N ASP A 129 -20.47 -15.14 1.54
CA ASP A 129 -21.39 -16.24 1.19
C ASP A 129 -22.81 -16.05 1.74
N SER A 130 -23.02 -15.07 2.64
CA SER A 130 -24.33 -14.79 3.25
C SER A 130 -25.17 -13.77 2.45
N PHE A 131 -24.75 -13.37 1.26
CA PHE A 131 -25.62 -12.58 0.38
C PHE A 131 -26.70 -13.52 -0.20
N PRO A 132 -27.98 -13.38 0.20
CA PRO A 132 -29.06 -14.13 -0.44
C PRO A 132 -29.12 -13.68 -1.88
N GLY A 133 -28.75 -14.57 -2.78
CA GLY A 133 -28.92 -14.39 -4.22
C GLY A 133 -30.38 -14.16 -4.56
N GLY A 134 -30.82 -12.93 -4.51
CA GLY A 134 -32.08 -12.48 -5.06
C GLY A 134 -31.95 -12.48 -6.58
N SER A 135 -32.20 -13.63 -7.20
CA SER A 135 -32.49 -13.74 -8.62
C SER A 135 -33.94 -13.28 -8.86
N ASP A 136 -34.19 -12.01 -8.66
CA ASP A 136 -35.40 -11.34 -9.15
C ASP A 136 -34.99 -10.38 -10.26
N PHE A 137 -34.56 -10.97 -11.39
CA PHE A 137 -34.63 -10.25 -12.65
C PHE A 137 -36.10 -10.40 -13.14
N PRO A 138 -36.87 -9.33 -13.21
CA PRO A 138 -38.16 -9.40 -13.90
C PRO A 138 -37.89 -9.74 -15.35
N ASP A 139 -38.46 -10.84 -15.79
CA ASP A 139 -38.54 -11.26 -17.19
C ASP A 139 -39.23 -10.15 -18.00
N GLY A 140 -38.41 -9.21 -18.47
CA GLY A 140 -38.86 -8.14 -19.37
C GLY A 140 -38.78 -8.64 -20.80
N SER A 141 -39.90 -9.19 -21.28
CA SER A 141 -40.17 -9.39 -22.70
C SER A 141 -39.82 -8.14 -23.48
N VAL A 142 -38.65 -8.13 -24.15
CA VAL A 142 -38.30 -7.10 -25.11
C VAL A 142 -39.07 -7.36 -26.39
N ASP A 143 -40.17 -6.59 -26.54
CA ASP A 143 -40.89 -6.41 -27.77
C ASP A 143 -39.95 -5.94 -28.88
N SER A 144 -39.86 -6.74 -29.95
CA SER A 144 -39.02 -6.49 -31.12
C SER A 144 -39.66 -5.41 -32.00
N GLY A 145 -39.38 -4.13 -31.71
CA GLY A 145 -39.70 -3.02 -32.58
C GLY A 145 -38.67 -2.84 -33.72
N PRO A 146 -39.12 -2.38 -34.91
CA PRO A 146 -38.29 -2.37 -36.10
C PRO A 146 -37.16 -1.32 -36.04
N VAL A 147 -35.95 -1.79 -36.40
CA VAL A 147 -34.71 -1.01 -36.51
C VAL A 147 -34.85 0.10 -37.55
N GLY A 148 -34.91 1.35 -37.11
CA GLY A 148 -34.79 2.52 -37.98
C GLY A 148 -33.34 2.81 -38.37
N PRO A 149 -33.05 3.46 -39.52
CA PRO A 149 -31.71 3.65 -40.03
C PRO A 149 -30.89 4.63 -39.16
N ARG A 150 -29.67 4.26 -38.87
CA ARG A 150 -28.68 5.11 -38.16
C ARG A 150 -28.33 6.37 -38.94
N PRO A 151 -28.31 7.56 -38.34
CA PRO A 151 -27.76 8.74 -38.95
C PRO A 151 -26.22 8.65 -39.00
N SER A 152 -25.69 8.93 -40.17
CA SER A 152 -24.26 9.05 -40.45
C SER A 152 -23.66 10.24 -39.68
N GLY A 153 -22.78 10.00 -38.73
CA GLY A 153 -22.04 11.06 -38.05
C GLY A 153 -20.94 11.67 -38.94
N PRO A 154 -20.61 12.93 -38.70
CA PRO A 154 -19.64 13.64 -39.56
C PRO A 154 -18.21 13.11 -39.36
N ARG A 155 -17.51 12.93 -40.48
CA ARG A 155 -16.06 12.67 -40.53
C ARG A 155 -15.33 13.91 -39.98
N ILE A 156 -14.48 13.68 -39.00
CA ILE A 156 -13.51 14.68 -38.54
C ILE A 156 -12.22 14.41 -39.30
N ASP A 157 -11.96 15.28 -40.28
CA ASP A 157 -10.66 15.33 -40.96
C ASP A 157 -9.61 15.89 -40.01
N GLY A 158 -8.61 15.08 -39.68
CA GLY A 158 -7.46 15.51 -38.89
C GLY A 158 -6.53 16.42 -39.70
N PRO A 159 -5.95 17.47 -39.11
CA PRO A 159 -4.99 18.31 -39.82
C PRO A 159 -3.66 17.59 -40.02
N ASN A 160 -3.32 17.50 -41.26
CA ASN A 160 -2.05 17.18 -41.88
C ASN A 160 -0.97 18.14 -41.31
N ASN A 161 0.10 17.61 -40.73
CA ASN A 161 1.26 18.41 -40.34
C ASN A 161 2.45 18.02 -41.24
N PRO A 162 2.82 18.87 -42.22
CA PRO A 162 4.05 18.69 -42.95
C PRO A 162 5.13 19.68 -42.48
N HIS A 163 6.37 19.21 -42.55
CA HIS A 163 7.62 20.00 -42.65
C HIS A 163 8.20 20.56 -41.35
N SER A 164 9.48 20.54 -41.17
CA SER A 164 10.67 20.60 -42.07
C SER A 164 11.87 20.28 -41.20
N GLY A 165 12.92 19.62 -41.55
CA GLY A 165 13.89 19.99 -42.57
C GLY A 165 14.69 21.21 -42.16
N GLY A 166 15.89 21.07 -41.63
CA GLY A 166 16.81 22.15 -41.32
C GLY A 166 18.17 21.60 -40.96
N ASP A 167 18.99 21.52 -42.02
CA ASP A 167 20.43 21.27 -42.02
C ASP A 167 21.22 22.44 -41.40
N ALA A 168 22.48 22.12 -41.16
CA ALA A 168 23.69 23.01 -41.13
C ALA A 168 24.08 23.58 -39.75
N GLU A 169 25.18 23.34 -39.40
CA GLU A 169 26.63 23.57 -39.35
C GLU A 169 27.19 23.32 -37.95
#